data_d3dd779fcb8019d0d885ed9dac96789d
#
_entry.id   d3dd779fcb8019d0d885ed9dac96789d
#
_cell.length_a   1.000
_cell.length_b   1.000
_cell.length_c   1.000
_cell.angle_alpha   90.00
_cell.angle_beta   90.00
_cell.angle_gamma   90.00
#
_symmetry.space_group_name_H-M   'P 1'
#
loop_
_entity.id
_entity.type
_entity.pdbx_description
1 polymer ?
#
loop_
_entity_poly.entity_id
_entity_poly.type
_entity_poly.pdbx_seq_one_letter_code
_entity_poly.pdbx_strand_id
1 'polypeptide(L)'
;MREFYWIVEYLATFVELYMCCYFCGTFIKRGRIDEIKKKIFICTLITSGVVYSMNHIKLFSVITTFVVLLISILIQFICYRKKYIMSVGLVFVYTMILSAIDMMSVYFAANLFKKSTSYILYEQNYIRGICILLSKSILIILIMTLNKVVAQNSFIPARYMMLMGVCSAFLLISNLVLIQSEVNKSSEEISNFTMFFFIASLGIELTVFSLVYKIAEGYEQKKNNLMIELSNQMLTKSLQDTERTFELWRQSIHDYKNNILALSHFADEGNLEDIKVFLKQQREMMVNELYNIKTGNAVIDTIINTKRNIAKKDNIIFLTDINIPSDNVVSDIDIATILGNLLDNAIEASRHEKKPKINVKVTTKKNFLFINIKNRCTKDLDIENLGTSKSDSNFHGIGINSVKNTVKKYNGQIGFYKEEDYFVCQILLLNKDKKRVS
;
A
#
# COMPACT_ATOMS: atom_id res chain seq x y z
N MET A 1 7.50 -43.83 36.95
CA MET A 1 7.01 -42.46 37.23
C MET A 1 7.91 -41.36 36.74
N ARG A 2 9.24 -41.42 36.90
CA ARG A 2 10.15 -40.40 36.36
C ARG A 2 10.07 -40.21 34.83
N GLU A 3 9.99 -41.28 34.07
CA GLU A 3 9.87 -41.21 32.61
C GLU A 3 8.58 -40.53 32.13
N PHE A 4 7.48 -40.71 32.85
CA PHE A 4 6.19 -40.08 32.55
C PHE A 4 6.27 -38.55 32.70
N TYR A 5 6.96 -38.02 33.71
CA TYR A 5 7.13 -36.57 33.90
C TYR A 5 7.96 -35.95 32.79
N TRP A 6 8.97 -36.62 32.28
CA TRP A 6 9.79 -36.15 31.18
C TRP A 6 8.99 -35.97 29.88
N ILE A 7 8.09 -36.94 29.62
CA ILE A 7 7.20 -36.86 28.45
C ILE A 7 6.26 -35.66 28.59
N VAL A 8 5.66 -35.46 29.77
CA VAL A 8 4.73 -34.35 30.04
C VAL A 8 5.47 -32.99 29.85
N GLU A 9 6.66 -32.85 30.40
CA GLU A 9 7.47 -31.59 30.27
C GLU A 9 7.87 -31.32 28.84
N TYR A 10 8.28 -32.35 28.08
CA TYR A 10 8.60 -32.22 26.69
C TYR A 10 7.40 -31.79 25.85
N LEU A 11 6.26 -32.43 26.03
CA LEU A 11 5.02 -32.09 25.36
C LEU A 11 4.55 -30.69 25.70
N ALA A 12 4.67 -30.26 26.97
CA ALA A 12 4.35 -28.90 27.37
C ALA A 12 5.21 -27.87 26.66
N THR A 13 6.53 -28.07 26.56
CA THR A 13 7.46 -27.20 25.84
C THR A 13 7.14 -27.14 24.34
N PHE A 14 6.79 -28.27 23.75
CA PHE A 14 6.35 -28.30 22.36
C PHE A 14 5.07 -27.47 22.14
N VAL A 15 4.06 -27.64 23.02
CA VAL A 15 2.81 -26.87 22.98
C VAL A 15 3.07 -25.37 23.12
N GLU A 16 3.95 -24.96 24.02
CA GLU A 16 4.33 -23.56 24.21
C GLU A 16 4.87 -22.93 22.92
N LEU A 17 5.88 -23.53 22.31
CA LEU A 17 6.49 -23.03 21.09
C LEU A 17 5.52 -23.05 19.89
N TYR A 18 4.71 -24.11 19.79
CA TYR A 18 3.71 -24.23 18.73
C TYR A 18 2.62 -23.17 18.86
N MET A 19 2.09 -22.95 20.08
CA MET A 19 1.07 -21.93 20.34
C MET A 19 1.61 -20.51 20.18
N CYS A 20 2.88 -20.26 20.46
CA CYS A 20 3.55 -19.01 20.12
C CYS A 20 3.48 -18.73 18.61
N CYS A 21 3.84 -19.70 17.80
CA CYS A 21 3.77 -19.57 16.34
C CYS A 21 2.33 -19.43 15.83
N TYR A 22 1.40 -20.15 16.41
CA TYR A 22 -0.01 -20.06 16.08
C TYR A 22 -0.58 -18.67 16.42
N PHE A 23 -0.28 -18.13 17.60
CA PHE A 23 -0.64 -16.79 18.02
C PHE A 23 -0.09 -15.72 17.08
N CYS A 24 1.21 -15.74 16.77
CA CYS A 24 1.81 -14.82 15.83
C CYS A 24 1.18 -14.93 14.42
N GLY A 25 0.87 -16.15 13.99
CA GLY A 25 0.30 -16.41 12.67
C GLY A 25 -1.06 -15.77 12.44
N THR A 26 -1.89 -15.61 13.48
CA THR A 26 -3.22 -14.98 13.37
C THR A 26 -3.15 -13.50 13.03
N PHE A 27 -2.16 -12.79 13.56
CA PHE A 27 -1.95 -11.36 13.30
C PHE A 27 -1.22 -11.07 11.99
N ILE A 28 -0.38 -11.99 11.54
CA ILE A 28 0.52 -11.75 10.39
C ILE A 28 -0.16 -12.00 9.03
N LYS A 29 -1.34 -12.61 8.99
CA LYS A 29 -2.11 -12.98 7.79
C LYS A 29 -1.33 -13.09 6.46
N ARG A 30 -1.35 -14.33 5.90
CA ARG A 30 -1.17 -14.75 4.49
C ARG A 30 0.23 -15.07 3.98
N GLY A 31 0.42 -16.33 3.83
CA GLY A 31 1.20 -17.08 2.86
C GLY A 31 0.51 -18.42 2.62
N ARG A 32 0.99 -19.25 1.73
CA ARG A 32 0.49 -20.63 1.54
C ARG A 32 0.45 -21.34 2.90
N ILE A 33 -0.75 -21.42 3.45
CA ILE A 33 -0.99 -21.79 4.86
C ILE A 33 -0.40 -23.17 5.17
N ASP A 34 -0.45 -24.11 4.23
CA ASP A 34 -0.03 -25.49 4.48
C ASP A 34 1.51 -25.69 4.47
N GLU A 35 2.25 -24.97 3.65
CA GLU A 35 3.72 -25.01 3.68
C GLU A 35 4.28 -24.36 4.96
N ILE A 36 3.64 -23.28 5.43
CA ILE A 36 4.04 -22.60 6.66
C ILE A 36 3.73 -23.47 7.87
N LYS A 37 2.58 -24.14 7.93
CA LYS A 37 2.22 -25.06 9.01
C LYS A 37 3.22 -26.20 9.15
N LYS A 38 3.63 -26.83 8.04
CA LYS A 38 4.67 -27.89 8.06
C LYS A 38 6.01 -27.36 8.60
N LYS A 39 6.44 -26.18 8.14
CA LYS A 39 7.68 -25.56 8.64
C LYS A 39 7.61 -25.23 10.13
N ILE A 40 6.51 -24.64 10.61
CA ILE A 40 6.27 -24.37 12.01
C ILE A 40 6.38 -25.65 12.82
N PHE A 41 5.67 -26.70 12.42
CA PHE A 41 5.68 -27.98 13.13
C PHE A 41 7.08 -28.59 13.26
N ILE A 42 7.85 -28.60 12.18
CA ILE A 42 9.21 -29.15 12.18
C ILE A 42 10.14 -28.27 13.04
N CYS A 43 10.10 -26.93 12.89
CA CYS A 43 10.92 -26.03 13.68
C CYS A 43 10.59 -26.15 15.17
N THR A 44 9.33 -26.19 15.56
CA THR A 44 8.91 -26.31 16.96
C THR A 44 9.28 -27.67 17.55
N LEU A 45 9.22 -28.75 16.77
CA LEU A 45 9.62 -30.09 17.23
C LEU A 45 11.12 -30.16 17.54
N ILE A 46 11.96 -29.60 16.67
CA ILE A 46 13.41 -29.60 16.86
C ILE A 46 13.79 -28.70 18.04
N THR A 47 13.24 -27.49 18.09
CA THR A 47 13.61 -26.51 19.12
C THR A 47 13.05 -26.87 20.50
N SER A 48 11.92 -27.59 20.59
CA SER A 48 11.43 -28.09 21.87
C SER A 48 12.39 -29.08 22.53
N GLY A 49 13.12 -29.89 21.74
CA GLY A 49 14.15 -30.77 22.26
C GLY A 49 15.35 -30.01 22.87
N VAL A 50 15.75 -28.88 22.24
CA VAL A 50 16.81 -28.02 22.75
C VAL A 50 16.40 -27.34 24.07
N VAL A 51 15.21 -26.75 24.09
CA VAL A 51 14.70 -26.06 25.29
C VAL A 51 14.50 -27.06 26.43
N TYR A 52 13.99 -28.25 26.13
CA TYR A 52 13.80 -29.31 27.12
C TYR A 52 15.15 -29.73 27.76
N SER A 53 16.19 -29.93 26.97
CA SER A 53 17.50 -30.28 27.50
C SER A 53 18.11 -29.17 28.39
N MET A 54 17.85 -27.90 28.09
CA MET A 54 18.28 -26.78 28.95
C MET A 54 17.48 -26.71 30.25
N ASN A 55 16.16 -26.93 30.20
CA ASN A 55 15.31 -26.97 31.38
C ASN A 55 15.67 -28.10 32.35
N HIS A 56 16.26 -29.17 31.81
CA HIS A 56 16.77 -30.30 32.66
C HIS A 56 17.98 -29.89 33.50
N ILE A 57 18.77 -28.94 33.03
CA ILE A 57 19.96 -28.46 33.74
C ILE A 57 19.59 -27.44 34.83
N LYS A 58 18.71 -26.50 34.53
CA LYS A 58 18.26 -25.45 35.47
C LYS A 58 16.84 -24.98 35.12
N LEU A 59 15.86 -25.35 35.90
CA LEU A 59 14.48 -24.95 35.72
C LEU A 59 14.26 -23.48 36.09
N PHE A 60 13.35 -22.83 35.35
CA PHE A 60 12.87 -21.46 35.59
C PHE A 60 13.96 -20.41 35.86
N SER A 61 15.14 -20.57 35.23
CA SER A 61 16.15 -19.52 35.30
C SER A 61 15.83 -18.39 34.31
N VAL A 62 16.22 -17.17 34.66
CA VAL A 62 16.15 -16.01 33.76
C VAL A 62 16.84 -16.30 32.42
N ILE A 63 17.88 -17.11 32.45
CA ILE A 63 18.64 -17.55 31.26
C ILE A 63 17.78 -18.44 30.36
N THR A 64 17.03 -19.40 30.92
CA THR A 64 16.17 -20.29 30.10
C THR A 64 15.03 -19.53 29.44
N THR A 65 14.40 -18.60 30.14
CA THR A 65 13.36 -17.72 29.55
C THR A 65 13.91 -16.85 28.44
N PHE A 66 15.12 -16.32 28.60
CA PHE A 66 15.77 -15.52 27.55
C PHE A 66 16.09 -16.36 26.30
N VAL A 67 16.57 -17.60 26.49
CA VAL A 67 16.86 -18.52 25.38
C VAL A 67 15.55 -18.94 24.68
N VAL A 68 14.48 -19.24 25.40
CA VAL A 68 13.18 -19.53 24.81
C VAL A 68 12.65 -18.36 23.99
N LEU A 69 12.83 -17.13 24.48
CA LEU A 69 12.45 -15.92 23.77
C LEU A 69 13.25 -15.76 22.48
N LEU A 70 14.57 -15.94 22.52
CA LEU A 70 15.43 -15.90 21.32
C LEU A 70 15.06 -16.98 20.30
N ILE A 71 14.84 -18.21 20.75
CA ILE A 71 14.41 -19.33 19.89
C ILE A 71 13.07 -19.00 19.24
N SER A 72 12.09 -18.48 20.00
CA SER A 72 10.81 -18.07 19.48
C SER A 72 10.93 -16.99 18.41
N ILE A 73 11.77 -15.99 18.61
CA ILE A 73 12.07 -14.93 17.61
C ILE A 73 12.71 -15.54 16.36
N LEU A 74 13.65 -16.46 16.50
CA LEU A 74 14.30 -17.14 15.36
C LEU A 74 13.29 -17.96 14.54
N ILE A 75 12.41 -18.70 15.19
CA ILE A 75 11.34 -19.44 14.49
C ILE A 75 10.47 -18.49 13.69
N GLN A 76 10.07 -17.34 14.28
CA GLN A 76 9.28 -16.32 13.59
C GLN A 76 10.01 -15.73 12.40
N PHE A 77 11.31 -15.46 12.53
CA PHE A 77 12.13 -14.97 11.42
C PHE A 77 12.17 -15.95 10.25
N ILE A 78 12.32 -17.25 10.52
CA ILE A 78 12.32 -18.31 9.50
C ILE A 78 10.94 -18.44 8.82
N CYS A 79 9.86 -18.40 9.63
CA CYS A 79 8.50 -18.62 9.13
C CYS A 79 7.88 -17.38 8.47
N TYR A 80 8.18 -16.16 8.97
CA TYR A 80 7.52 -14.92 8.57
C TYR A 80 8.48 -13.81 8.09
N ARG A 81 9.47 -14.16 7.32
CA ARG A 81 10.60 -13.33 6.85
C ARG A 81 10.27 -11.87 6.47
N LYS A 82 9.11 -11.62 5.84
CA LYS A 82 8.69 -10.26 5.41
C LYS A 82 8.10 -9.39 6.51
N LYS A 83 7.69 -9.97 7.63
CA LYS A 83 6.99 -9.28 8.72
C LYS A 83 7.60 -9.61 10.10
N TYR A 84 8.88 -9.93 10.14
CA TYR A 84 9.58 -10.37 11.36
C TYR A 84 9.50 -9.32 12.48
N ILE A 85 9.59 -8.01 12.15
CA ILE A 85 9.53 -6.92 13.15
C ILE A 85 8.20 -6.97 13.93
N MET A 86 7.10 -7.20 13.21
CA MET A 86 5.77 -7.33 13.83
C MET A 86 5.68 -8.59 14.71
N SER A 87 6.30 -9.69 14.29
CA SER A 87 6.29 -10.94 15.05
C SER A 87 7.11 -10.85 16.34
N VAL A 88 8.18 -10.07 16.36
CA VAL A 88 8.99 -9.86 17.59
C VAL A 88 8.12 -9.26 18.71
N GLY A 89 7.36 -8.20 18.43
CA GLY A 89 6.44 -7.62 19.41
C GLY A 89 5.42 -8.63 19.94
N LEU A 90 4.85 -9.44 19.06
CA LEU A 90 3.89 -10.49 19.44
C LEU A 90 4.51 -11.61 20.28
N VAL A 91 5.78 -11.95 20.06
CA VAL A 91 6.50 -12.92 20.89
C VAL A 91 6.65 -12.40 22.33
N PHE A 92 6.94 -11.11 22.54
CA PHE A 92 6.97 -10.53 23.88
C PHE A 92 5.60 -10.57 24.58
N VAL A 93 4.52 -10.22 23.85
CA VAL A 93 3.15 -10.33 24.36
C VAL A 93 2.86 -11.78 24.80
N TYR A 94 3.16 -12.74 23.93
CA TYR A 94 2.94 -14.15 24.19
C TYR A 94 3.72 -14.66 25.41
N THR A 95 5.04 -14.37 25.46
CA THR A 95 5.91 -14.83 26.57
C THR A 95 5.54 -14.20 27.90
N MET A 96 5.03 -12.97 27.90
CA MET A 96 4.49 -12.32 29.10
C MET A 96 3.22 -13.04 29.59
N ILE A 97 2.26 -13.30 28.70
CA ILE A 97 1.02 -14.03 29.04
C ILE A 97 1.37 -15.42 29.58
N LEU A 98 2.27 -16.13 28.89
CA LEU A 98 2.74 -17.45 29.30
C LEU A 98 3.31 -17.42 30.71
N SER A 99 4.25 -16.51 31.00
CA SER A 99 4.91 -16.41 32.31
C SER A 99 3.90 -16.10 33.44
N ALA A 100 2.92 -15.25 33.18
CA ALA A 100 1.89 -14.90 34.16
C ALA A 100 0.98 -16.10 34.47
N ILE A 101 0.52 -16.82 33.42
CA ILE A 101 -0.37 -18.01 33.62
C ILE A 101 0.38 -19.13 34.34
N ASP A 102 1.64 -19.38 33.96
CA ASP A 102 2.47 -20.42 34.61
C ASP A 102 2.63 -20.13 36.09
N MET A 103 2.99 -18.91 36.47
CA MET A 103 3.15 -18.55 37.88
C MET A 103 1.83 -18.54 38.65
N MET A 104 0.72 -18.07 38.05
CA MET A 104 -0.59 -18.14 38.66
C MET A 104 -0.99 -19.60 38.98
N SER A 105 -0.70 -20.54 38.05
CA SER A 105 -0.98 -21.95 38.28
C SER A 105 -0.17 -22.55 39.45
N VAL A 106 1.12 -22.14 39.56
CA VAL A 106 2.00 -22.54 40.66
C VAL A 106 1.51 -21.99 42.00
N TYR A 107 1.16 -20.70 42.06
CA TYR A 107 0.61 -20.10 43.29
C TYR A 107 -0.75 -20.71 43.69
N PHE A 108 -1.61 -20.97 42.71
CA PHE A 108 -2.89 -21.65 42.99
C PHE A 108 -2.67 -23.04 43.61
N ALA A 109 -1.75 -23.81 43.04
CA ALA A 109 -1.45 -25.14 43.57
C ALA A 109 -0.73 -25.08 44.93
N ALA A 110 0.17 -24.11 45.13
CA ALA A 110 0.85 -23.89 46.41
C ALA A 110 -0.16 -23.65 47.55
N ASN A 111 -1.15 -22.79 47.28
CA ASN A 111 -2.24 -22.54 48.25
C ASN A 111 -3.14 -23.78 48.46
N LEU A 112 -3.48 -24.49 47.38
CA LEU A 112 -4.39 -25.66 47.48
C LEU A 112 -3.75 -26.82 48.25
N PHE A 113 -2.47 -27.11 47.97
CA PHE A 113 -1.75 -28.23 48.56
C PHE A 113 -0.94 -27.86 49.81
N LYS A 114 -0.96 -26.58 50.20
CA LYS A 114 -0.18 -26.04 51.34
C LYS A 114 1.30 -26.40 51.28
N LYS A 115 1.89 -26.24 50.07
CA LYS A 115 3.30 -26.48 49.81
C LYS A 115 3.99 -25.18 49.37
N SER A 116 5.31 -25.05 49.61
CA SER A 116 6.04 -23.88 49.14
C SER A 116 6.11 -23.83 47.60
N THR A 117 6.15 -22.64 47.04
CA THR A 117 6.31 -22.44 45.60
C THR A 117 7.63 -23.06 45.09
N SER A 118 8.72 -22.96 45.87
CA SER A 118 9.99 -23.58 45.58
C SER A 118 9.92 -25.11 45.50
N TYR A 119 9.14 -25.76 46.39
CA TYR A 119 8.92 -27.19 46.30
C TYR A 119 8.24 -27.62 45.00
N ILE A 120 7.25 -26.87 44.52
CA ILE A 120 6.54 -27.17 43.28
C ILE A 120 7.43 -26.91 42.05
N LEU A 121 8.27 -25.87 42.09
CA LEU A 121 9.12 -25.49 40.99
C LEU A 121 10.32 -26.40 40.79
N TYR A 122 10.95 -26.86 41.89
CA TYR A 122 12.22 -27.60 41.80
C TYR A 122 12.08 -29.10 41.90
N GLU A 123 11.06 -29.60 42.63
CA GLU A 123 10.89 -31.04 42.78
C GLU A 123 9.98 -31.62 41.70
N GLN A 124 10.37 -32.77 41.14
CA GLN A 124 9.56 -33.51 40.18
C GLN A 124 8.48 -34.29 40.94
N ASN A 125 7.33 -33.67 41.18
CA ASN A 125 6.19 -34.24 41.88
C ASN A 125 4.91 -34.17 41.03
N TYR A 126 3.87 -34.91 41.48
CA TYR A 126 2.60 -34.93 40.76
C TYR A 126 1.89 -33.55 40.75
N ILE A 127 2.12 -32.70 41.76
CA ILE A 127 1.56 -31.34 41.83
C ILE A 127 2.09 -30.49 40.67
N ARG A 128 3.38 -30.59 40.38
CA ARG A 128 4.01 -29.91 39.25
C ARG A 128 3.39 -30.34 37.92
N GLY A 129 3.12 -31.65 37.74
CA GLY A 129 2.44 -32.16 36.54
C GLY A 129 1.03 -31.56 36.36
N ILE A 130 0.30 -31.43 37.46
CA ILE A 130 -1.03 -30.79 37.46
C ILE A 130 -0.92 -29.31 37.08
N CYS A 131 0.04 -28.58 37.67
CA CYS A 131 0.28 -27.15 37.31
C CYS A 131 0.55 -26.97 35.84
N ILE A 132 1.42 -27.80 35.25
CA ILE A 132 1.77 -27.74 33.81
C ILE A 132 0.51 -27.98 32.97
N LEU A 133 -0.28 -29.02 33.24
CA LEU A 133 -1.48 -29.32 32.47
C LEU A 133 -2.52 -28.18 32.57
N LEU A 134 -2.69 -27.63 33.76
CA LEU A 134 -3.65 -26.55 34.02
C LEU A 134 -3.21 -25.27 33.27
N SER A 135 -1.95 -24.87 33.40
CA SER A 135 -1.45 -23.66 32.74
C SER A 135 -1.54 -23.76 31.22
N LYS A 136 -1.16 -24.91 30.60
CA LYS A 136 -1.24 -25.10 29.16
C LYS A 136 -2.68 -25.15 28.63
N SER A 137 -3.60 -25.72 29.41
CA SER A 137 -5.03 -25.71 29.07
C SER A 137 -5.61 -24.30 29.07
N ILE A 138 -5.30 -23.50 30.09
CA ILE A 138 -5.71 -22.09 30.15
C ILE A 138 -5.12 -21.30 28.98
N LEU A 139 -3.82 -21.48 28.69
CA LEU A 139 -3.13 -20.82 27.60
C LEU A 139 -3.78 -21.13 26.24
N ILE A 140 -4.08 -22.41 25.97
CA ILE A 140 -4.73 -22.81 24.70
C ILE A 140 -6.10 -22.15 24.56
N ILE A 141 -6.94 -22.20 25.62
CA ILE A 141 -8.27 -21.58 25.61
C ILE A 141 -8.16 -20.07 25.36
N LEU A 142 -7.26 -19.38 26.06
CA LEU A 142 -7.04 -17.94 25.91
C LEU A 142 -6.62 -17.58 24.50
N ILE A 143 -5.65 -18.29 23.92
CA ILE A 143 -5.19 -18.02 22.57
C ILE A 143 -6.27 -18.32 21.53
N MET A 144 -7.03 -19.41 21.68
CA MET A 144 -8.13 -19.72 20.77
C MET A 144 -9.23 -18.66 20.80
N THR A 145 -9.57 -18.14 21.98
CA THR A 145 -10.56 -17.05 22.11
C THR A 145 -10.04 -15.74 21.50
N LEU A 146 -8.81 -15.36 21.79
CA LEU A 146 -8.18 -14.18 21.17
C LEU A 146 -8.13 -14.30 19.65
N ASN A 147 -7.78 -15.48 19.14
CA ASN A 147 -7.75 -15.71 17.69
C ASN A 147 -9.12 -15.56 17.04
N LYS A 148 -10.18 -16.05 17.68
CA LYS A 148 -11.55 -15.91 17.18
C LYS A 148 -11.97 -14.44 17.10
N VAL A 149 -11.61 -13.64 18.09
CA VAL A 149 -11.90 -12.19 18.13
C VAL A 149 -11.11 -11.45 17.04
N VAL A 150 -9.82 -11.73 16.89
CA VAL A 150 -8.93 -11.05 15.92
C VAL A 150 -9.20 -11.49 14.49
N ALA A 151 -9.57 -12.76 14.24
CA ALA A 151 -9.82 -13.26 12.89
C ALA A 151 -11.03 -12.60 12.22
N GLN A 152 -11.98 -12.08 12.98
CA GLN A 152 -13.18 -11.43 12.47
C GLN A 152 -12.92 -10.01 11.96
N ASN A 153 -11.89 -9.31 12.47
CA ASN A 153 -11.69 -7.89 12.21
C ASN A 153 -10.21 -7.50 12.07
N SER A 154 -9.98 -6.57 11.18
CA SER A 154 -8.93 -5.57 11.05
C SER A 154 -7.44 -5.96 11.12
N PHE A 155 -6.73 -5.39 10.15
CA PHE A 155 -5.28 -5.32 10.09
C PHE A 155 -4.75 -4.33 11.15
N ILE A 156 -4.03 -4.84 12.15
CA ILE A 156 -3.34 -3.98 13.13
C ILE A 156 -2.01 -3.51 12.51
N PRO A 157 -1.77 -2.18 12.39
CA PRO A 157 -0.51 -1.67 11.87
C PRO A 157 0.69 -2.10 12.72
N ALA A 158 1.82 -2.40 12.07
CA ALA A 158 3.04 -2.90 12.71
C ALA A 158 3.54 -2.01 13.87
N ARG A 159 3.37 -0.69 13.76
CA ARG A 159 3.75 0.30 14.81
C ARG A 159 3.04 0.04 16.15
N TYR A 160 1.76 -0.31 16.12
CA TYR A 160 1.00 -0.59 17.35
C TYR A 160 1.36 -1.95 17.96
N MET A 161 1.68 -2.94 17.11
CA MET A 161 2.20 -4.22 17.56
C MET A 161 3.56 -4.09 18.25
N MET A 162 4.43 -3.21 17.74
CA MET A 162 5.71 -2.91 18.38
C MET A 162 5.51 -2.22 19.73
N LEU A 163 4.59 -1.25 19.81
CA LEU A 163 4.28 -0.58 21.07
C LEU A 163 3.79 -1.58 22.13
N MET A 164 2.87 -2.48 21.76
CA MET A 164 2.46 -3.58 22.62
C MET A 164 3.65 -4.41 23.08
N GLY A 165 4.51 -4.83 22.14
CA GLY A 165 5.70 -5.61 22.45
C GLY A 165 6.63 -4.95 23.45
N VAL A 166 6.81 -3.64 23.36
CA VAL A 166 7.61 -2.87 24.32
C VAL A 166 6.96 -2.86 25.72
N CYS A 167 5.66 -2.63 25.82
CA CYS A 167 4.93 -2.70 27.09
C CYS A 167 5.03 -4.11 27.70
N SER A 168 4.82 -5.15 26.90
CA SER A 168 4.94 -6.54 27.33
C SER A 168 6.34 -6.91 27.77
N ALA A 169 7.38 -6.36 27.13
CA ALA A 169 8.77 -6.59 27.54
C ALA A 169 9.07 -6.04 28.96
N PHE A 170 8.55 -4.85 29.29
CA PHE A 170 8.65 -4.29 30.63
C PHE A 170 7.93 -5.15 31.67
N LEU A 171 6.70 -5.59 31.38
CA LEU A 171 5.96 -6.49 32.27
C LEU A 171 6.63 -7.85 32.44
N LEU A 172 7.21 -8.39 31.36
CA LEU A 172 7.98 -9.64 31.41
C LEU A 172 9.20 -9.53 32.31
N ILE A 173 10.00 -8.46 32.16
CA ILE A 173 11.17 -8.20 33.02
C ILE A 173 10.73 -8.11 34.49
N SER A 174 9.66 -7.37 34.76
CA SER A 174 9.10 -7.23 36.11
C SER A 174 8.66 -8.59 36.70
N ASN A 175 7.98 -9.41 35.91
CA ASN A 175 7.61 -10.76 36.30
C ASN A 175 8.84 -11.63 36.62
N LEU A 176 9.89 -11.58 35.78
CA LEU A 176 11.13 -12.36 35.99
C LEU A 176 11.87 -11.96 37.26
N VAL A 177 11.92 -10.66 37.59
CA VAL A 177 12.52 -10.17 38.83
C VAL A 177 11.76 -10.69 40.04
N LEU A 178 10.42 -10.69 39.99
CA LEU A 178 9.60 -11.23 41.09
C LEU A 178 9.77 -12.74 41.23
N ILE A 179 9.78 -13.50 40.15
CA ILE A 179 10.04 -14.95 40.19
C ILE A 179 11.40 -15.20 40.85
N GLN A 180 12.43 -14.48 40.47
CA GLN A 180 13.77 -14.65 41.06
C GLN A 180 13.78 -14.30 42.53
N SER A 181 13.05 -13.27 42.95
CA SER A 181 12.94 -12.89 44.38
C SER A 181 12.24 -13.97 45.24
N GLU A 182 11.18 -14.56 44.68
CA GLU A 182 10.42 -15.63 45.40
C GLU A 182 11.23 -16.93 45.52
N VAL A 183 11.97 -17.28 44.48
CA VAL A 183 12.86 -18.47 44.46
C VAL A 183 13.95 -18.36 45.50
N ASN A 184 14.44 -17.14 45.76
CA ASN A 184 15.52 -16.89 46.75
C ASN A 184 15.02 -16.75 48.19
N LYS A 185 13.67 -16.69 48.42
CA LYS A 185 13.11 -16.66 49.80
C LYS A 185 13.15 -18.03 50.45
N SER A 186 13.65 -18.07 51.65
CA SER A 186 13.68 -19.27 52.49
C SER A 186 12.41 -19.50 53.34
N SER A 187 11.47 -18.56 53.27
CA SER A 187 10.20 -18.61 53.99
C SER A 187 9.14 -19.42 53.27
N GLU A 188 8.43 -20.28 53.96
CA GLU A 188 7.28 -21.05 53.45
C GLU A 188 6.03 -20.17 53.20
N GLU A 189 6.04 -18.92 53.63
CA GLU A 189 4.92 -18.01 53.46
C GLU A 189 4.77 -17.60 51.99
N ILE A 190 3.62 -17.95 51.42
CA ILE A 190 3.22 -17.57 50.09
C ILE A 190 2.90 -16.06 50.09
N SER A 191 3.66 -15.29 49.36
CA SER A 191 3.39 -13.85 49.23
C SER A 191 2.14 -13.61 48.37
N ASN A 192 1.01 -13.29 49.05
CA ASN A 192 -0.22 -12.87 48.34
C ASN A 192 0.01 -11.68 47.45
N PHE A 193 1.01 -10.86 47.75
CA PHE A 193 1.43 -9.71 46.91
C PHE A 193 1.92 -10.14 45.53
N THR A 194 2.75 -11.18 45.42
CA THR A 194 3.26 -11.67 44.14
C THR A 194 2.17 -12.27 43.28
N MET A 195 1.24 -13.03 43.90
CA MET A 195 0.05 -13.52 43.17
C MET A 195 -0.79 -12.38 42.61
N PHE A 196 -1.09 -11.35 43.42
CA PHE A 196 -1.83 -10.17 43.01
C PHE A 196 -1.12 -9.46 41.85
N PHE A 197 0.22 -9.34 41.89
CA PHE A 197 1.01 -8.71 40.84
C PHE A 197 0.89 -9.46 39.51
N PHE A 198 0.94 -10.80 39.50
CA PHE A 198 0.77 -11.57 38.24
C PHE A 198 -0.64 -11.41 37.65
N ILE A 199 -1.67 -11.36 38.51
CA ILE A 199 -3.04 -11.09 38.07
C ILE A 199 -3.14 -9.69 37.48
N ALA A 200 -2.57 -8.69 38.16
CA ALA A 200 -2.56 -7.31 37.70
C ALA A 200 -1.78 -7.15 36.36
N SER A 201 -0.63 -7.80 36.23
CA SER A 201 0.16 -7.76 35.00
C SER A 201 -0.59 -8.37 33.81
N LEU A 202 -1.31 -9.47 34.01
CA LEU A 202 -2.16 -10.06 32.96
C LEU A 202 -3.35 -9.14 32.63
N GLY A 203 -3.97 -8.51 33.64
CA GLY A 203 -5.04 -7.53 33.43
C GLY A 203 -4.57 -6.32 32.62
N ILE A 204 -3.39 -5.78 32.92
CA ILE A 204 -2.78 -4.67 32.15
C ILE A 204 -2.56 -5.11 30.71
N GLU A 205 -1.99 -6.30 30.48
CA GLU A 205 -1.72 -6.80 29.13
C GLU A 205 -3.02 -6.94 28.31
N LEU A 206 -4.08 -7.48 28.88
CA LEU A 206 -5.38 -7.60 28.22
C LEU A 206 -6.01 -6.23 27.92
N THR A 207 -5.85 -5.26 28.82
CA THR A 207 -6.35 -3.89 28.57
C THR A 207 -5.56 -3.18 27.47
N VAL A 208 -4.24 -3.29 27.46
CA VAL A 208 -3.39 -2.77 26.37
C VAL A 208 -3.75 -3.40 25.04
N PHE A 209 -3.94 -4.73 25.02
CA PHE A 209 -4.38 -5.44 23.82
C PHE A 209 -5.73 -4.92 23.31
N SER A 210 -6.73 -4.78 24.21
CA SER A 210 -8.06 -4.27 23.87
C SER A 210 -8.01 -2.84 23.32
N LEU A 211 -7.20 -1.97 23.93
CA LEU A 211 -7.00 -0.58 23.47
C LEU A 211 -6.38 -0.53 22.07
N VAL A 212 -5.31 -1.27 21.85
CA VAL A 212 -4.64 -1.34 20.54
C VAL A 212 -5.58 -1.89 19.48
N TYR A 213 -6.38 -2.89 19.82
CA TYR A 213 -7.39 -3.44 18.91
C TYR A 213 -8.44 -2.40 18.51
N LYS A 214 -9.02 -1.66 19.47
CA LYS A 214 -9.99 -0.57 19.21
C LYS A 214 -9.38 0.56 18.35
N ILE A 215 -8.15 0.95 18.65
CA ILE A 215 -7.45 1.97 17.85
C ILE A 215 -7.26 1.50 16.39
N ALA A 216 -6.89 0.23 16.19
CA ALA A 216 -6.71 -0.34 14.86
C ALA A 216 -8.03 -0.41 14.08
N GLU A 217 -9.13 -0.80 14.73
CA GLU A 217 -10.47 -0.82 14.16
C GLU A 217 -10.93 0.59 13.74
N GLY A 218 -10.75 1.58 14.60
CA GLY A 218 -11.07 2.98 14.30
C GLY A 218 -10.25 3.54 13.11
N TYR A 219 -8.99 3.14 13.00
CA TYR A 219 -8.15 3.52 11.87
C TYR A 219 -8.64 2.91 10.54
N GLU A 220 -9.06 1.64 10.55
CA GLU A 220 -9.61 0.97 9.37
C GLU A 220 -10.94 1.57 8.93
N GLN A 221 -11.83 1.86 9.90
CA GLN A 221 -13.10 2.57 9.63
C GLN A 221 -12.85 3.96 9.01
N LYS A 222 -11.91 4.74 9.56
CA LYS A 222 -11.55 6.06 9.01
C LYS A 222 -11.02 5.96 7.59
N LYS A 223 -10.19 4.96 7.31
CA LYS A 223 -9.67 4.69 5.96
C LYS A 223 -10.79 4.32 4.98
N ASN A 224 -11.71 3.46 5.39
CA ASN A 224 -12.84 3.05 4.56
C ASN A 224 -13.78 4.23 4.28
N ASN A 225 -14.08 5.06 5.27
CA ASN A 225 -14.89 6.27 5.09
C ASN A 225 -14.24 7.25 4.10
N LEU A 226 -12.92 7.46 4.19
CA LEU A 226 -12.19 8.28 3.24
C LEU A 226 -12.26 7.72 1.80
N MET A 227 -12.16 6.40 1.64
CA MET A 227 -12.30 5.75 0.33
C MET A 227 -13.69 5.93 -0.26
N ILE A 228 -14.74 5.82 0.56
CA ILE A 228 -16.13 6.06 0.15
C ILE A 228 -16.31 7.53 -0.26
N GLU A 229 -15.77 8.46 0.52
CA GLU A 229 -15.86 9.90 0.20
C GLU A 229 -15.17 10.22 -1.14
N LEU A 230 -13.95 9.72 -1.37
CA LEU A 230 -13.25 9.88 -2.64
C LEU A 230 -14.03 9.26 -3.82
N SER A 231 -14.62 8.08 -3.61
CA SER A 231 -15.47 7.43 -4.63
C SER A 231 -16.70 8.28 -4.97
N ASN A 232 -17.35 8.85 -3.96
CA ASN A 232 -18.51 9.73 -4.16
C ASN A 232 -18.12 11.03 -4.90
N GLN A 233 -16.96 11.63 -4.57
CA GLN A 233 -16.47 12.81 -5.29
C GLN A 233 -16.17 12.50 -6.76
N MET A 234 -15.57 11.34 -7.07
CA MET A 234 -15.34 10.90 -8.45
C MET A 234 -16.66 10.67 -9.20
N LEU A 235 -17.64 10.05 -8.55
CA LEU A 235 -18.95 9.81 -9.14
C LEU A 235 -19.67 11.13 -9.45
N THR A 236 -19.68 12.07 -8.51
CA THR A 236 -20.29 13.39 -8.69
C THR A 236 -19.66 14.14 -9.86
N LYS A 237 -18.31 14.11 -9.96
CA LYS A 237 -17.61 14.70 -11.09
C LYS A 237 -17.98 14.05 -12.42
N SER A 238 -18.07 12.73 -12.46
CA SER A 238 -18.46 11.98 -13.67
C SER A 238 -19.90 12.33 -14.11
N LEU A 239 -20.81 12.50 -13.15
CA LEU A 239 -22.18 12.94 -13.42
C LEU A 239 -22.21 14.35 -14.02
N GLN A 240 -21.46 15.30 -13.46
CA GLN A 240 -21.34 16.66 -13.98
C GLN A 240 -20.77 16.70 -15.41
N ASP A 241 -19.73 15.90 -15.68
CA ASP A 241 -19.15 15.79 -17.02
C ASP A 241 -20.15 15.18 -18.02
N THR A 242 -20.95 14.21 -17.58
CA THR A 242 -22.02 13.61 -18.41
C THR A 242 -23.13 14.61 -18.69
N GLU A 243 -23.56 15.35 -17.69
CA GLU A 243 -24.61 16.40 -17.80
C GLU A 243 -24.18 17.49 -18.79
N ARG A 244 -22.93 17.95 -18.68
CA ARG A 244 -22.33 18.92 -19.61
C ARG A 244 -22.29 18.38 -21.04
N THR A 245 -21.94 17.12 -21.23
CA THR A 245 -21.96 16.48 -22.54
C THR A 245 -23.37 16.41 -23.12
N PHE A 246 -24.32 16.13 -22.26
CA PHE A 246 -25.74 16.08 -22.67
C PHE A 246 -26.31 17.46 -23.11
N GLU A 247 -25.87 18.53 -22.40
CA GLU A 247 -26.24 19.90 -22.79
C GLU A 247 -25.65 20.27 -24.15
N LEU A 248 -24.37 19.97 -24.39
CA LEU A 248 -23.72 20.20 -25.70
C LEU A 248 -24.40 19.40 -26.80
N TRP A 249 -24.81 18.18 -26.53
CA TRP A 249 -25.52 17.35 -27.50
C TRP A 249 -26.91 17.91 -27.81
N ARG A 250 -27.65 18.37 -26.80
CA ARG A 250 -28.95 19.03 -26.96
C ARG A 250 -28.81 20.29 -27.84
N GLN A 251 -27.79 21.09 -27.61
CA GLN A 251 -27.49 22.26 -28.43
C GLN A 251 -27.23 21.88 -29.89
N SER A 252 -26.41 20.85 -30.13
CA SER A 252 -26.14 20.38 -31.49
C SER A 252 -27.37 19.86 -32.21
N ILE A 253 -28.26 19.15 -31.50
CA ILE A 253 -29.56 18.71 -32.09
C ILE A 253 -30.45 19.91 -32.44
N HIS A 254 -30.49 20.92 -31.58
CA HIS A 254 -31.26 22.15 -31.86
C HIS A 254 -30.73 22.85 -33.13
N ASP A 255 -29.41 23.00 -33.26
CA ASP A 255 -28.80 23.62 -34.42
C ASP A 255 -29.03 22.80 -35.68
N TYR A 256 -28.95 21.47 -35.60
CA TYR A 256 -29.27 20.57 -36.71
C TYR A 256 -30.74 20.71 -37.15
N LYS A 257 -31.67 20.76 -36.19
CA LYS A 257 -33.08 20.99 -36.48
C LYS A 257 -33.31 22.32 -37.20
N ASN A 258 -32.67 23.40 -36.76
CA ASN A 258 -32.77 24.71 -37.39
C ASN A 258 -32.24 24.71 -38.84
N ASN A 259 -31.11 24.00 -39.05
CA ASN A 259 -30.52 23.83 -40.39
C ASN A 259 -31.49 23.08 -41.34
N ILE A 260 -32.14 22.02 -40.85
CA ILE A 260 -33.15 21.28 -41.63
C ILE A 260 -34.36 22.16 -41.97
N LEU A 261 -34.87 22.93 -40.99
CA LEU A 261 -36.00 23.83 -41.21
C LEU A 261 -35.69 24.92 -42.26
N ALA A 262 -34.48 25.50 -42.21
CA ALA A 262 -34.04 26.48 -43.20
C ALA A 262 -33.96 25.85 -44.60
N LEU A 263 -33.41 24.66 -44.74
CA LEU A 263 -33.35 23.94 -46.01
C LEU A 263 -34.73 23.60 -46.54
N SER A 264 -35.67 23.18 -45.68
CA SER A 264 -37.07 22.91 -46.07
C SER A 264 -37.76 24.17 -46.61
N HIS A 265 -37.59 25.29 -45.90
CA HIS A 265 -38.14 26.58 -46.35
C HIS A 265 -37.63 27.01 -47.75
N PHE A 266 -36.31 26.95 -47.98
CA PHE A 266 -35.73 27.25 -49.27
C PHE A 266 -36.22 26.31 -50.40
N ALA A 267 -36.46 25.04 -50.07
CA ALA A 267 -36.99 24.05 -51.00
C ALA A 267 -38.45 24.32 -51.34
N ASP A 268 -39.28 24.68 -50.34
CA ASP A 268 -40.73 25.01 -50.52
C ASP A 268 -40.91 26.28 -51.39
N GLU A 269 -40.01 27.24 -51.28
CA GLU A 269 -39.97 28.46 -52.11
C GLU A 269 -39.40 28.21 -53.50
N GLY A 270 -38.86 27.02 -53.81
CA GLY A 270 -38.26 26.68 -55.09
C GLY A 270 -36.91 27.38 -55.36
N ASN A 271 -36.31 27.95 -54.32
CA ASN A 271 -35.09 28.75 -54.44
C ASN A 271 -33.82 27.89 -54.40
N LEU A 272 -33.45 27.34 -55.53
CA LEU A 272 -32.30 26.47 -55.72
C LEU A 272 -30.95 27.14 -55.40
N GLU A 273 -30.82 28.46 -55.64
CA GLU A 273 -29.58 29.20 -55.38
C GLU A 273 -29.34 29.38 -53.89
N ASP A 274 -30.37 29.69 -53.10
CA ASP A 274 -30.22 29.82 -51.66
C ASP A 274 -29.86 28.47 -50.99
N ILE A 275 -30.45 27.36 -51.50
CA ILE A 275 -30.04 26.01 -51.06
C ILE A 275 -28.57 25.76 -51.34
N LYS A 276 -28.06 26.10 -52.52
CA LYS A 276 -26.65 25.91 -52.87
C LYS A 276 -25.70 26.78 -51.99
N VAL A 277 -26.07 28.03 -51.76
CA VAL A 277 -25.35 28.95 -50.90
C VAL A 277 -25.27 28.40 -49.46
N PHE A 278 -26.41 28.01 -48.93
CA PHE A 278 -26.49 27.43 -47.57
C PHE A 278 -25.64 26.15 -47.41
N LEU A 279 -25.76 25.20 -48.34
CA LEU A 279 -24.97 23.97 -48.35
C LEU A 279 -23.45 24.25 -48.51
N LYS A 280 -23.10 25.27 -49.30
CA LYS A 280 -21.73 25.70 -49.46
C LYS A 280 -21.15 26.25 -48.13
N GLN A 281 -21.92 27.09 -47.43
CA GLN A 281 -21.55 27.60 -46.11
C GLN A 281 -21.38 26.47 -45.08
N GLN A 282 -22.34 25.56 -45.03
CA GLN A 282 -22.25 24.39 -44.14
C GLN A 282 -21.06 23.52 -44.48
N ARG A 283 -20.78 23.30 -45.76
CA ARG A 283 -19.59 22.56 -46.21
C ARG A 283 -18.30 23.27 -45.82
N GLU A 284 -18.20 24.58 -45.92
CA GLU A 284 -17.03 25.37 -45.54
C GLU A 284 -16.81 25.32 -44.01
N MET A 285 -17.85 25.36 -43.20
CA MET A 285 -17.77 25.13 -41.76
C MET A 285 -17.25 23.73 -41.45
N MET A 286 -17.83 22.67 -42.05
CA MET A 286 -17.36 21.30 -41.91
C MET A 286 -15.93 21.09 -42.42
N VAL A 287 -15.53 21.72 -43.52
CA VAL A 287 -14.19 21.62 -44.09
C VAL A 287 -13.19 22.31 -43.18
N ASN A 288 -13.52 23.45 -42.56
CA ASN A 288 -12.66 24.09 -41.56
C ASN A 288 -12.49 23.25 -40.30
N GLU A 289 -13.45 22.43 -39.94
CA GLU A 289 -13.31 21.39 -38.91
C GLU A 289 -12.55 20.14 -39.42
N LEU A 290 -12.61 19.84 -40.73
CA LEU A 290 -11.95 18.71 -41.39
C LEU A 290 -10.49 18.94 -41.77
N TYR A 291 -9.92 20.18 -41.67
CA TYR A 291 -8.47 20.39 -41.75
C TYR A 291 -7.75 19.81 -40.53
N ASN A 292 -8.22 18.69 -40.07
CA ASN A 292 -7.61 17.94 -38.98
C ASN A 292 -6.42 17.15 -39.54
N ILE A 293 -5.34 17.21 -38.82
CA ILE A 293 -4.15 16.42 -39.08
C ILE A 293 -4.54 14.94 -38.95
N LYS A 294 -4.25 14.15 -39.98
CA LYS A 294 -4.45 12.72 -40.01
C LYS A 294 -3.10 12.02 -40.08
N THR A 295 -2.64 11.50 -38.95
CA THR A 295 -1.35 10.78 -38.86
C THR A 295 -1.52 9.28 -39.01
N GLY A 296 -2.76 8.79 -38.99
CA GLY A 296 -3.09 7.37 -38.94
C GLY A 296 -3.22 6.81 -37.51
N ASN A 297 -2.91 7.61 -36.48
CA ASN A 297 -3.15 7.26 -35.08
C ASN A 297 -4.22 8.20 -34.50
N ALA A 298 -5.39 7.65 -34.20
CA ALA A 298 -6.56 8.41 -33.75
C ALA A 298 -6.31 9.22 -32.46
N VAL A 299 -5.46 8.72 -31.55
CA VAL A 299 -5.15 9.40 -30.29
C VAL A 299 -4.28 10.63 -30.54
N ILE A 300 -3.24 10.48 -31.35
CA ILE A 300 -2.36 11.58 -31.74
C ILE A 300 -3.14 12.64 -32.51
N ASP A 301 -3.97 12.21 -33.47
CA ASP A 301 -4.83 13.08 -34.27
C ASP A 301 -5.74 13.91 -33.36
N THR A 302 -6.39 13.28 -32.39
CA THR A 302 -7.29 13.96 -31.46
C THR A 302 -6.54 14.99 -30.59
N ILE A 303 -5.40 14.63 -30.04
CA ILE A 303 -4.65 15.53 -29.17
C ILE A 303 -4.10 16.73 -29.95
N ILE A 304 -3.44 16.47 -31.09
CA ILE A 304 -2.83 17.54 -31.89
C ILE A 304 -3.90 18.49 -32.40
N ASN A 305 -5.02 18.00 -32.91
CA ASN A 305 -6.10 18.84 -33.42
C ASN A 305 -6.77 19.64 -32.30
N THR A 306 -6.99 19.04 -31.14
CA THR A 306 -7.52 19.75 -29.96
C THR A 306 -6.59 20.89 -29.53
N LYS A 307 -5.27 20.60 -29.39
CA LYS A 307 -4.28 21.61 -28.98
C LYS A 307 -4.06 22.69 -30.03
N ARG A 308 -4.12 22.34 -31.31
CA ARG A 308 -4.08 23.29 -32.42
C ARG A 308 -5.27 24.26 -32.39
N ASN A 309 -6.48 23.75 -32.09
CA ASN A 309 -7.67 24.59 -31.98
C ASN A 309 -7.57 25.56 -30.79
N ILE A 310 -7.01 25.12 -29.65
CA ILE A 310 -6.73 25.99 -28.50
C ILE A 310 -5.69 27.05 -28.89
N ALA A 311 -4.59 26.65 -29.49
CA ALA A 311 -3.54 27.56 -29.96
C ALA A 311 -4.06 28.61 -30.97
N LYS A 312 -4.95 28.22 -31.88
CA LYS A 312 -5.61 29.11 -32.83
C LYS A 312 -6.47 30.18 -32.15
N LYS A 313 -7.23 29.80 -31.10
CA LYS A 313 -8.01 30.77 -30.29
C LYS A 313 -7.12 31.79 -29.59
N ASP A 314 -5.92 31.38 -29.19
CA ASP A 314 -4.92 32.24 -28.54
C ASP A 314 -3.98 32.96 -29.53
N ASN A 315 -4.29 32.94 -30.88
CA ASN A 315 -3.49 33.51 -31.96
C ASN A 315 -2.05 33.00 -32.02
N ILE A 316 -1.81 31.73 -31.60
CA ILE A 316 -0.51 31.08 -31.62
C ILE A 316 -0.34 30.37 -32.98
N ILE A 317 0.77 30.62 -33.69
CA ILE A 317 1.12 29.88 -34.90
C ILE A 317 1.51 28.47 -34.51
N PHE A 318 0.76 27.47 -34.96
CA PHE A 318 0.96 26.06 -34.61
C PHE A 318 1.33 25.26 -35.85
N LEU A 319 2.60 24.84 -35.94
CA LEU A 319 3.14 24.07 -37.07
C LEU A 319 3.38 22.61 -36.61
N THR A 320 3.09 21.70 -37.54
CA THR A 320 3.22 20.25 -37.25
C THR A 320 3.96 19.54 -38.41
N ASP A 321 4.87 18.65 -38.04
CA ASP A 321 5.56 17.70 -38.93
C ASP A 321 5.49 16.32 -38.21
N ILE A 322 4.49 15.52 -38.59
CA ILE A 322 4.20 14.25 -37.89
C ILE A 322 4.26 13.12 -38.93
N ASN A 323 5.17 12.21 -38.70
CA ASN A 323 5.34 10.99 -39.51
C ASN A 323 5.58 9.79 -38.60
N ILE A 324 4.50 9.06 -38.33
CA ILE A 324 4.49 7.89 -37.42
C ILE A 324 3.90 6.70 -38.19
N PRO A 325 4.60 5.57 -38.29
CA PRO A 325 4.04 4.36 -38.86
C PRO A 325 2.92 3.82 -37.99
N SER A 326 1.98 3.08 -38.59
CA SER A 326 0.83 2.43 -37.91
C SER A 326 1.24 1.43 -36.83
N ASP A 327 2.47 0.89 -36.88
CA ASP A 327 2.98 -0.13 -35.94
C ASP A 327 3.75 0.46 -34.75
N ASN A 328 3.29 1.58 -34.23
CA ASN A 328 3.93 2.21 -33.08
C ASN A 328 3.74 1.37 -31.81
N VAL A 329 4.84 1.10 -31.09
CA VAL A 329 4.87 0.22 -29.89
C VAL A 329 4.62 1.00 -28.58
N VAL A 330 4.71 2.33 -28.63
CA VAL A 330 4.35 3.17 -27.47
C VAL A 330 2.83 3.19 -27.31
N SER A 331 2.33 2.91 -26.10
CA SER A 331 0.89 2.87 -25.88
C SER A 331 0.24 4.22 -26.11
N ASP A 332 -1.00 4.22 -26.61
CA ASP A 332 -1.78 5.43 -26.88
C ASP A 332 -1.95 6.31 -25.63
N ILE A 333 -2.14 5.70 -24.46
CA ILE A 333 -2.25 6.39 -23.17
C ILE A 333 -0.93 7.13 -22.84
N ASP A 334 0.20 6.50 -23.07
CA ASP A 334 1.51 7.08 -22.78
C ASP A 334 1.85 8.22 -23.76
N ILE A 335 1.50 8.06 -25.05
CA ILE A 335 1.62 9.13 -26.04
C ILE A 335 0.71 10.31 -25.66
N ALA A 336 -0.53 10.02 -25.29
CA ALA A 336 -1.48 11.04 -24.83
C ALA A 336 -0.94 11.83 -23.62
N THR A 337 -0.35 11.12 -22.67
CA THR A 337 0.26 11.74 -21.49
C THR A 337 1.43 12.64 -21.85
N ILE A 338 2.32 12.20 -22.75
CA ILE A 338 3.48 12.99 -23.19
C ILE A 338 3.05 14.21 -23.97
N LEU A 339 2.30 14.02 -25.06
CA LEU A 339 1.90 15.11 -25.96
C LEU A 339 0.98 16.10 -25.26
N GLY A 340 0.00 15.60 -24.47
CA GLY A 340 -0.94 16.44 -23.74
C GLY A 340 -0.22 17.41 -22.80
N ASN A 341 0.63 16.91 -21.92
CA ASN A 341 1.34 17.73 -20.94
C ASN A 341 2.34 18.70 -21.58
N LEU A 342 3.10 18.26 -22.58
CA LEU A 342 4.10 19.12 -23.23
C LEU A 342 3.46 20.22 -24.08
N LEU A 343 2.36 19.93 -24.79
CA LEU A 343 1.65 20.92 -25.58
C LEU A 343 0.89 21.92 -24.72
N ASP A 344 0.34 21.50 -23.58
CA ASP A 344 -0.25 22.43 -22.61
C ASP A 344 0.79 23.43 -22.09
N ASN A 345 1.95 22.96 -21.71
CA ASN A 345 3.06 23.80 -21.28
C ASN A 345 3.52 24.75 -22.39
N ALA A 346 3.63 24.26 -23.63
CA ALA A 346 4.05 25.06 -24.78
C ALA A 346 3.03 26.18 -25.10
N ILE A 347 1.73 25.88 -25.07
CA ILE A 347 0.65 26.85 -25.30
C ILE A 347 0.66 27.91 -24.19
N GLU A 348 0.74 27.47 -22.93
CA GLU A 348 0.76 28.38 -21.80
C GLU A 348 1.95 29.35 -21.84
N ALA A 349 3.16 28.84 -22.11
CA ALA A 349 4.36 29.65 -22.23
C ALA A 349 4.27 30.64 -23.42
N SER A 350 3.64 30.22 -24.54
CA SER A 350 3.52 31.03 -25.74
C SER A 350 2.50 32.17 -25.63
N ARG A 351 1.51 32.12 -24.73
CA ARG A 351 0.48 33.14 -24.54
C ARG A 351 1.07 34.54 -24.24
N HIS A 352 2.23 34.58 -23.62
CA HIS A 352 2.86 35.82 -23.16
C HIS A 352 3.90 36.37 -24.17
N GLU A 353 4.08 35.73 -25.33
CA GLU A 353 5.04 36.11 -26.32
C GLU A 353 4.46 37.07 -27.39
N LYS A 354 5.25 38.03 -27.87
CA LYS A 354 4.80 38.99 -28.90
C LYS A 354 4.51 38.34 -30.27
N LYS A 355 5.20 37.26 -30.59
CA LYS A 355 5.02 36.47 -31.83
C LYS A 355 4.97 35.00 -31.45
N PRO A 356 3.83 34.52 -30.88
CA PRO A 356 3.75 33.20 -30.38
C PRO A 356 3.81 32.16 -31.50
N LYS A 357 4.67 31.14 -31.32
CA LYS A 357 4.84 30.08 -32.31
C LYS A 357 5.23 28.78 -31.63
N ILE A 358 4.57 27.71 -32.04
CA ILE A 358 4.83 26.33 -31.56
C ILE A 358 5.09 25.45 -32.77
N ASN A 359 6.17 24.70 -32.74
CA ASN A 359 6.53 23.69 -33.74
C ASN A 359 6.51 22.31 -33.06
N VAL A 360 5.74 21.40 -33.61
CA VAL A 360 5.60 20.00 -33.11
C VAL A 360 6.15 19.08 -34.21
N LYS A 361 7.18 18.33 -33.87
CA LYS A 361 7.74 17.32 -34.78
C LYS A 361 7.71 15.97 -34.07
N VAL A 362 7.03 14.99 -34.67
CA VAL A 362 6.99 13.61 -34.19
C VAL A 362 7.37 12.69 -35.33
N THR A 363 8.48 11.99 -35.20
CA THR A 363 8.99 11.14 -36.28
C THR A 363 9.52 9.81 -35.70
N THR A 364 9.34 8.74 -36.47
CA THR A 364 9.96 7.45 -36.16
C THR A 364 11.16 7.23 -37.05
N LYS A 365 12.33 6.95 -36.46
CA LYS A 365 13.53 6.55 -37.18
C LYS A 365 14.05 5.23 -36.60
N LYS A 366 14.10 4.19 -37.43
CA LYS A 366 14.44 2.81 -36.99
C LYS A 366 13.57 2.41 -35.81
N ASN A 367 14.16 2.06 -34.66
CA ASN A 367 13.50 1.61 -33.46
C ASN A 367 13.27 2.73 -32.41
N PHE A 368 13.24 3.99 -32.85
CA PHE A 368 13.08 5.11 -31.94
C PHE A 368 11.97 6.06 -32.42
N LEU A 369 11.13 6.44 -31.46
CA LEU A 369 10.16 7.52 -31.62
C LEU A 369 10.78 8.82 -31.09
N PHE A 370 10.91 9.82 -31.97
CA PHE A 370 11.38 11.15 -31.65
C PHE A 370 10.21 12.09 -31.51
N ILE A 371 10.14 12.80 -30.42
CA ILE A 371 9.17 13.87 -30.16
C ILE A 371 9.99 15.14 -29.91
N ASN A 372 9.77 16.18 -30.71
CA ASN A 372 10.41 17.47 -30.52
C ASN A 372 9.34 18.55 -30.52
N ILE A 373 9.23 19.28 -29.44
CA ILE A 373 8.30 20.40 -29.30
C ILE A 373 9.11 21.64 -28.99
N LYS A 374 8.97 22.64 -29.87
CA LYS A 374 9.64 23.95 -29.77
C LYS A 374 8.58 25.02 -29.59
N ASN A 375 8.69 25.84 -28.58
CA ASN A 375 7.84 27.02 -28.40
C ASN A 375 8.69 28.28 -28.26
N ARG A 376 8.23 29.38 -28.81
CA ARG A 376 8.95 30.65 -28.66
C ARG A 376 8.95 31.08 -27.21
N CYS A 377 10.13 31.48 -26.72
CA CYS A 377 10.34 31.91 -25.33
C CYS A 377 11.53 32.86 -25.29
N THR A 378 11.23 34.17 -25.19
CA THR A 378 12.25 35.23 -25.16
C THR A 378 12.83 35.44 -23.76
N LYS A 379 12.18 34.95 -22.72
CA LYS A 379 12.68 35.03 -21.33
C LYS A 379 13.84 34.07 -21.09
N ASP A 380 14.82 34.51 -20.31
CA ASP A 380 15.81 33.58 -19.77
C ASP A 380 15.17 32.67 -18.74
N LEU A 381 15.18 31.37 -19.07
CA LEU A 381 14.69 30.32 -18.21
C LEU A 381 15.88 29.64 -17.54
N ASP A 382 15.83 29.47 -16.25
CA ASP A 382 16.74 28.59 -15.51
C ASP A 382 16.39 27.13 -15.82
N ILE A 383 17.09 26.56 -16.82
CA ILE A 383 16.81 25.21 -17.35
C ILE A 383 17.19 24.13 -16.32
N GLU A 384 18.14 24.41 -15.43
CA GLU A 384 18.56 23.47 -14.38
C GLU A 384 17.52 23.33 -13.26
N ASN A 385 16.76 24.41 -13.00
CA ASN A 385 15.70 24.46 -12.01
C ASN A 385 14.32 24.62 -12.66
N LEU A 386 13.93 23.75 -13.58
CA LEU A 386 12.56 23.69 -14.12
C LEU A 386 11.56 23.19 -13.06
N GLY A 387 11.61 23.79 -11.87
CA GLY A 387 10.61 23.76 -10.82
C GLY A 387 9.75 25.02 -10.95
N THR A 388 8.50 24.84 -11.17
CA THR A 388 7.32 25.71 -11.19
C THR A 388 7.52 27.19 -10.88
N SER A 389 7.29 28.06 -11.85
CA SER A 389 7.18 29.52 -11.71
C SER A 389 5.80 30.01 -11.25
N LYS A 390 4.92 29.15 -10.70
CA LYS A 390 3.57 29.51 -10.27
C LYS A 390 3.41 29.43 -8.74
N SER A 391 2.78 30.45 -8.19
CA SER A 391 2.50 30.68 -6.76
C SER A 391 1.55 29.67 -6.09
N ASP A 392 1.00 28.71 -6.81
CA ASP A 392 0.15 27.61 -6.27
C ASP A 392 0.92 26.29 -6.26
N SER A 393 1.51 26.00 -5.11
CA SER A 393 2.47 24.89 -4.90
C SER A 393 1.86 23.47 -4.94
N ASN A 394 0.54 23.31 -5.08
CA ASN A 394 -0.10 22.00 -4.93
C ASN A 394 -0.46 21.27 -6.24
N PHE A 395 -0.40 21.92 -7.42
CA PHE A 395 -0.83 21.29 -8.68
C PHE A 395 0.16 21.35 -9.85
N HIS A 396 1.30 22.06 -9.75
CA HIS A 396 2.23 22.29 -10.85
C HIS A 396 3.59 21.65 -10.57
N GLY A 397 4.01 20.76 -11.35
CA GLY A 397 5.15 19.84 -11.27
C GLY A 397 4.72 18.42 -11.63
N ILE A 398 3.42 18.16 -11.60
CA ILE A 398 2.85 16.83 -11.88
C ILE A 398 3.01 16.48 -13.37
N GLY A 399 2.80 17.45 -14.28
CA GLY A 399 2.84 17.22 -15.73
C GLY A 399 4.23 16.80 -16.24
N ILE A 400 5.27 17.55 -15.90
CA ILE A 400 6.65 17.23 -16.32
C ILE A 400 7.15 15.96 -15.64
N ASN A 401 6.82 15.73 -14.38
CA ASN A 401 7.16 14.50 -13.68
C ASN A 401 6.45 13.29 -14.28
N SER A 402 5.19 13.44 -14.68
CA SER A 402 4.45 12.41 -15.39
C SER A 402 5.11 12.05 -16.71
N VAL A 403 5.53 13.06 -17.49
CA VAL A 403 6.29 12.86 -18.74
C VAL A 403 7.61 12.14 -18.47
N LYS A 404 8.42 12.59 -17.49
CA LYS A 404 9.69 11.94 -17.13
C LYS A 404 9.50 10.48 -16.75
N ASN A 405 8.47 10.16 -15.96
CA ASN A 405 8.15 8.79 -15.54
C ASN A 405 7.73 7.94 -16.75
N THR A 406 6.92 8.48 -17.66
CA THR A 406 6.50 7.79 -18.87
C THR A 406 7.70 7.54 -19.81
N VAL A 407 8.57 8.52 -20.00
CA VAL A 407 9.80 8.35 -20.79
C VAL A 407 10.71 7.25 -20.22
N LYS A 408 10.88 7.23 -18.89
CA LYS A 408 11.66 6.20 -18.19
C LYS A 408 11.10 4.78 -18.38
N LYS A 409 9.77 4.64 -18.48
CA LYS A 409 9.08 3.35 -18.75
C LYS A 409 9.54 2.71 -20.07
N TYR A 410 9.88 3.54 -21.06
CA TYR A 410 10.35 3.11 -22.39
C TYR A 410 11.87 3.16 -22.52
N ASN A 411 12.63 3.22 -21.43
CA ASN A 411 14.09 3.41 -21.42
C ASN A 411 14.51 4.57 -22.30
N GLY A 412 13.67 5.61 -22.35
CA GLY A 412 13.85 6.78 -23.19
C GLY A 412 14.68 7.86 -22.51
N GLN A 413 14.97 8.91 -23.28
CA GLN A 413 15.66 10.10 -22.82
C GLN A 413 14.79 11.34 -23.07
N ILE A 414 14.85 12.30 -22.15
CA ILE A 414 14.20 13.60 -22.28
C ILE A 414 15.22 14.69 -22.01
N GLY A 415 15.28 15.68 -22.89
CA GLY A 415 16.15 16.85 -22.76
C GLY A 415 15.37 18.13 -22.96
N PHE A 416 15.77 19.16 -22.23
CA PHE A 416 15.27 20.53 -22.36
C PHE A 416 16.45 21.45 -22.61
N TYR A 417 16.32 22.32 -23.59
CA TYR A 417 17.36 23.31 -23.92
C TYR A 417 16.78 24.55 -24.60
N LYS A 418 17.53 25.64 -24.63
CA LYS A 418 17.19 26.87 -25.32
C LYS A 418 18.00 26.93 -26.63
N GLU A 419 17.30 27.22 -27.70
CA GLU A 419 17.88 27.40 -29.02
C GLU A 419 17.41 28.76 -29.54
N GLU A 420 18.28 29.76 -29.50
CA GLU A 420 17.94 31.17 -29.77
C GLU A 420 16.75 31.64 -28.91
N ASP A 421 15.65 32.05 -29.55
CA ASP A 421 14.39 32.49 -28.92
C ASP A 421 13.41 31.32 -28.66
N TYR A 422 13.84 30.07 -28.75
CA TYR A 422 12.96 28.93 -28.59
C TYR A 422 13.37 28.06 -27.39
N PHE A 423 12.38 27.70 -26.60
CA PHE A 423 12.49 26.58 -25.66
C PHE A 423 12.19 25.29 -26.40
N VAL A 424 13.06 24.31 -26.24
CA VAL A 424 12.98 23.02 -26.93
C VAL A 424 12.89 21.90 -25.91
N CYS A 425 11.86 21.08 -26.07
CA CYS A 425 11.75 19.78 -25.40
C CYS A 425 11.94 18.66 -26.41
N GLN A 426 12.93 17.82 -26.19
CA GLN A 426 13.25 16.69 -27.06
C GLN A 426 13.11 15.38 -26.26
N ILE A 427 12.37 14.43 -26.83
CA ILE A 427 12.18 13.10 -26.26
C ILE A 427 12.58 12.05 -27.29
N LEU A 428 13.26 11.02 -26.79
CA LEU A 428 13.63 9.83 -27.52
C LEU A 428 13.06 8.63 -26.77
N LEU A 429 12.18 7.85 -27.40
CA LEU A 429 11.62 6.62 -26.84
C LEU A 429 12.06 5.42 -27.67
N LEU A 430 12.40 4.33 -26.99
CA LEU A 430 12.73 3.07 -27.65
C LEU A 430 11.44 2.38 -28.12
N ASN A 431 11.29 2.24 -29.41
CA ASN A 431 10.18 1.54 -30.06
C ASN A 431 10.54 0.05 -30.17
N LYS A 432 10.32 -0.74 -29.06
CA LYS A 432 10.62 -2.18 -29.05
C LYS A 432 9.55 -2.97 -29.80
N ASP A 433 9.94 -3.76 -30.78
CA ASP A 433 9.08 -4.75 -31.42
C ASP A 433 8.41 -5.68 -30.38
N LYS A 434 7.10 -5.89 -30.51
CA LYS A 434 6.29 -6.83 -29.69
C LYS A 434 6.70 -8.31 -29.81
N LYS A 435 7.76 -8.64 -30.53
CA LYS A 435 8.14 -10.04 -30.86
C LYS A 435 9.18 -10.67 -29.93
N ARG A 436 9.41 -10.18 -28.72
CA ARG A 436 10.26 -10.92 -27.75
C ARG A 436 9.70 -10.83 -26.33
N VAL A 437 8.53 -11.36 -26.11
CA VAL A 437 8.13 -11.94 -24.80
C VAL A 437 7.21 -13.11 -25.15
N SER A 438 7.83 -14.25 -25.40
CA SER A 438 7.24 -15.57 -25.31
C SER A 438 7.79 -16.28 -24.08
#